data_e40ef0d5546874a6d2c90c4ed7afb615
#
_entry.id   e40ef0d5546874a6d2c90c4ed7afb615
#
_cell.length_a   1.000
_cell.length_b   1.000
_cell.length_c   1.000
_cell.angle_alpha   90.00
_cell.angle_beta   90.00
_cell.angle_gamma   90.00
#
_symmetry.space_group_name_H-M   'P 1'
#
loop_
_entity.id
_entity.type
_entity.pdbx_description
1 polymer ?
#
loop_
_entity_poly.entity_id
_entity_poly.type
_entity_poly.pdbx_seq_one_letter_code
_entity_poly.pdbx_strand_id
1 'polypeptide(L)'
;MDSHSNPTSSAADPKSDPQYIRFKCLPPGGPLNRWSHTVTREHDFPGAQAMLYGAGVPNEDMMKNAPHVGVATIWWEGNPCNTHLLEFGKIVKKSLEKQNMLAWQYNAVGVSDAITMGGEGMRFSLQSRDLIADSIETVTCAQAHDANISIPGCDKNMPGVVMAAARHNRPFIMIYGGTIRKGHSSLLETEINVSTCYEATGAYNYGRLEAKSNPGSAGRTPSDVMTDIERHACPGAGACGGMYTANTMATAIESMGLTLPGSSSYPALSPEKARECERAAEVIKTTMAKDIRPRDLITKESFENALVVTMRVSDKTPFLADLAPSGKYYMEDLYKIGGTPSVLKMLIAAGLINGNIPTVTGRTLGENVADWPSLAPDQKIIRPLSDPIKESGHLRILRGNMAPDGAVAKITGKEGLTFTGEGTCLQQGARTKRGIVSRANSSR
;
A
#
# COMPACT_ATOMS: atom_id res chain seq x y z
N MET A 1 -12.48 72.90 -12.72
CA MET A 1 -13.10 71.69 -13.33
C MET A 1 -12.01 70.99 -14.11
N ASP A 2 -11.21 70.19 -13.41
CA ASP A 2 -10.12 69.43 -14.04
C ASP A 2 -10.41 67.96 -13.84
N SER A 3 -10.70 67.31 -14.97
CA SER A 3 -10.95 65.92 -15.08
C SER A 3 -9.61 65.16 -15.09
N HIS A 4 -9.22 64.58 -13.96
CA HIS A 4 -8.13 63.60 -13.93
C HIS A 4 -8.61 62.28 -14.51
N SER A 5 -8.24 62.04 -15.75
CA SER A 5 -8.29 60.74 -16.39
C SER A 5 -7.18 59.82 -15.79
N ASN A 6 -7.58 58.84 -15.03
CA ASN A 6 -6.71 57.76 -14.58
C ASN A 6 -6.29 56.91 -15.77
N PRO A 7 -5.01 56.70 -16.04
CA PRO A 7 -4.60 55.70 -17.01
C PRO A 7 -4.83 54.29 -16.44
N THR A 8 -5.80 53.58 -16.97
CA THR A 8 -5.94 52.16 -16.74
C THR A 8 -4.74 51.45 -17.39
N SER A 9 -3.68 51.19 -16.59
CA SER A 9 -2.66 50.22 -16.99
C SER A 9 -3.33 48.85 -17.06
N SER A 10 -3.57 48.36 -18.25
CA SER A 10 -3.88 46.92 -18.44
C SER A 10 -2.68 46.14 -17.92
N ALA A 11 -2.78 45.64 -16.71
CA ALA A 11 -1.80 44.69 -16.20
C ALA A 11 -1.75 43.52 -17.21
N ALA A 12 -0.62 43.37 -17.88
CA ALA A 12 -0.37 42.26 -18.79
C ALA A 12 -0.65 40.95 -18.03
N ASP A 13 -1.39 40.04 -18.65
CA ASP A 13 -1.68 38.74 -18.04
C ASP A 13 -0.34 38.12 -17.57
N PRO A 14 -0.16 37.84 -16.28
CA PRO A 14 1.09 37.26 -15.76
C PRO A 14 1.47 35.97 -16.49
N LYS A 15 0.51 35.31 -17.16
CA LYS A 15 0.73 34.12 -17.96
C LYS A 15 1.42 34.39 -19.31
N SER A 16 1.48 35.64 -19.75
CA SER A 16 2.19 36.05 -20.97
C SER A 16 3.62 36.52 -20.70
N ASP A 17 4.04 36.63 -19.44
CA ASP A 17 5.42 36.97 -19.07
C ASP A 17 6.39 35.89 -19.58
N PRO A 18 7.40 36.25 -20.40
CA PRO A 18 8.43 35.31 -20.86
C PRO A 18 9.14 34.59 -19.72
N GLN A 19 9.34 35.23 -18.56
CA GLN A 19 9.91 34.61 -17.37
C GLN A 19 8.95 33.56 -16.79
N TYR A 20 7.65 33.82 -16.75
CA TYR A 20 6.65 32.84 -16.27
C TYR A 20 6.55 31.63 -17.19
N ILE A 21 6.66 31.81 -18.51
CA ILE A 21 6.70 30.72 -19.52
C ILE A 21 7.98 29.90 -19.37
N ARG A 22 9.10 30.52 -19.03
CA ARG A 22 10.40 29.89 -18.82
C ARG A 22 10.41 28.80 -17.75
N PHE A 23 9.58 28.92 -16.74
CA PHE A 23 9.49 27.97 -15.61
C PHE A 23 8.37 26.95 -15.74
N LYS A 24 7.65 26.92 -16.88
CA LYS A 24 6.59 25.91 -17.08
C LYS A 24 7.18 24.58 -17.51
N CYS A 25 6.55 23.51 -17.02
CA CYS A 25 6.83 22.17 -17.54
C CYS A 25 6.48 22.07 -19.02
N LEU A 26 7.20 21.21 -19.74
CA LEU A 26 6.93 20.95 -21.15
C LEU A 26 5.54 20.29 -21.36
N PRO A 27 4.91 20.49 -22.54
CA PRO A 27 3.62 19.88 -22.82
C PRO A 27 3.72 18.35 -22.88
N PRO A 28 2.59 17.63 -22.73
CA PRO A 28 2.52 16.19 -23.00
C PRO A 28 2.92 15.84 -24.44
N GLY A 29 3.47 14.62 -24.64
CA GLY A 29 3.87 14.14 -25.95
C GLY A 29 5.22 14.68 -26.45
N GLY A 30 5.89 15.49 -25.63
CA GLY A 30 7.26 15.98 -25.87
C GLY A 30 8.32 15.12 -25.14
N PRO A 31 9.51 15.72 -24.88
CA PRO A 31 10.58 15.07 -24.12
C PRO A 31 10.14 14.61 -22.73
N LEU A 32 10.70 13.50 -22.26
CA LEU A 32 10.32 12.91 -20.96
C LEU A 32 10.79 13.74 -19.75
N ASN A 33 11.84 14.55 -19.88
CA ASN A 33 12.35 15.48 -18.87
C ASN A 33 11.47 16.73 -18.75
N ARG A 34 10.20 16.52 -18.59
CA ARG A 34 9.15 17.52 -18.69
C ARG A 34 9.19 18.59 -17.62
N TRP A 35 9.54 18.22 -16.41
CA TRP A 35 9.70 19.12 -15.25
C TRP A 35 11.17 19.42 -14.97
N SER A 36 12.03 18.40 -15.03
CA SER A 36 13.46 18.56 -14.71
C SER A 36 14.17 19.52 -15.67
N HIS A 37 13.73 19.64 -16.94
CA HIS A 37 14.29 20.60 -17.87
C HIS A 37 14.28 22.04 -17.32
N THR A 38 13.36 22.38 -16.40
CA THR A 38 13.29 23.72 -15.79
C THR A 38 14.55 24.09 -15.01
N VAL A 39 15.31 23.11 -14.55
CA VAL A 39 16.58 23.30 -13.81
C VAL A 39 17.81 22.80 -14.57
N THR A 40 17.63 22.08 -15.70
CA THR A 40 18.73 21.45 -16.44
C THR A 40 18.96 22.02 -17.83
N ARG A 41 18.05 22.87 -18.36
CA ARG A 41 18.20 23.40 -19.71
C ARG A 41 19.29 24.47 -19.80
N GLU A 42 20.06 24.43 -20.90
CA GLU A 42 21.10 25.38 -21.22
C GLU A 42 21.93 25.81 -20.00
N HIS A 43 22.13 27.08 -19.77
CA HIS A 43 22.86 27.67 -18.64
C HIS A 43 21.99 28.54 -17.74
N ASP A 44 20.68 28.31 -17.74
CA ASP A 44 19.71 29.11 -16.95
C ASP A 44 19.89 28.95 -15.43
N PHE A 45 20.27 27.74 -15.00
CA PHE A 45 20.45 27.39 -13.59
C PHE A 45 21.82 26.72 -13.34
N PRO A 46 22.95 27.46 -13.51
CA PRO A 46 24.29 26.87 -13.41
C PRO A 46 24.56 26.28 -12.02
N GLY A 47 24.03 26.87 -10.97
CA GLY A 47 24.16 26.34 -9.60
C GLY A 47 23.46 25.00 -9.42
N ALA A 48 22.25 24.84 -9.95
CA ALA A 48 21.52 23.57 -9.92
C ALA A 48 22.27 22.49 -10.69
N GLN A 49 22.75 22.81 -11.91
CA GLN A 49 23.53 21.87 -12.72
C GLN A 49 24.84 21.47 -12.04
N ALA A 50 25.55 22.41 -11.40
CA ALA A 50 26.75 22.12 -10.65
C ALA A 50 26.48 21.12 -9.50
N MET A 51 25.39 21.29 -8.76
CA MET A 51 24.98 20.36 -7.72
C MET A 51 24.61 18.98 -8.28
N LEU A 52 23.93 18.93 -9.42
CA LEU A 52 23.57 17.68 -10.09
C LEU A 52 24.80 16.93 -10.63
N TYR A 53 25.78 17.63 -11.21
CA TYR A 53 27.07 17.04 -11.57
C TYR A 53 27.81 16.50 -10.35
N GLY A 54 27.84 17.26 -9.25
CA GLY A 54 28.39 16.82 -7.97
C GLY A 54 27.68 15.60 -7.38
N ALA A 55 26.39 15.44 -7.67
CA ALA A 55 25.60 14.28 -7.27
C ALA A 55 25.76 13.07 -8.22
N GLY A 56 26.51 13.20 -9.33
CA GLY A 56 26.88 12.08 -10.19
C GLY A 56 26.22 12.05 -11.56
N VAL A 57 25.65 13.15 -12.06
CA VAL A 57 25.23 13.21 -13.48
C VAL A 57 26.47 13.05 -14.36
N PRO A 58 26.50 12.06 -15.28
CA PRO A 58 27.77 11.64 -15.90
C PRO A 58 28.26 12.57 -17.02
N ASN A 59 27.37 13.27 -17.71
CA ASN A 59 27.70 14.10 -18.86
C ASN A 59 26.59 15.10 -19.20
N GLU A 60 26.88 15.99 -20.14
CA GLU A 60 25.98 17.06 -20.56
C GLU A 60 24.69 16.54 -21.26
N ASP A 61 24.78 15.47 -22.04
CA ASP A 61 23.62 14.88 -22.70
C ASP A 61 22.62 14.37 -21.66
N MET A 62 23.07 13.63 -20.65
CA MET A 62 22.23 13.17 -19.55
C MET A 62 21.70 14.34 -18.73
N MET A 63 22.48 15.39 -18.51
CA MET A 63 22.01 16.60 -17.81
C MET A 63 20.82 17.25 -18.53
N LYS A 64 20.90 17.41 -19.84
CA LYS A 64 19.93 18.16 -20.64
C LYS A 64 18.71 17.34 -21.07
N ASN A 65 18.89 16.04 -21.31
CA ASN A 65 17.91 15.22 -22.00
C ASN A 65 17.31 14.10 -21.14
N ALA A 66 17.99 13.62 -20.10
CA ALA A 66 17.50 12.53 -19.29
C ALA A 66 16.39 12.99 -18.32
N PRO A 67 15.27 12.27 -18.22
CA PRO A 67 14.28 12.54 -17.22
C PRO A 67 14.78 12.15 -15.82
N HIS A 68 14.37 12.91 -14.81
CA HIS A 68 14.67 12.68 -13.40
C HIS A 68 13.55 11.88 -12.74
N VAL A 69 13.87 10.71 -12.20
CA VAL A 69 12.92 9.85 -11.51
C VAL A 69 13.29 9.75 -10.03
N GLY A 70 12.39 10.19 -9.18
CA GLY A 70 12.52 10.00 -7.73
C GLY A 70 12.22 8.55 -7.35
N VAL A 71 13.10 7.92 -6.56
CA VAL A 71 12.90 6.58 -6.01
C VAL A 71 12.77 6.72 -4.50
N ALA A 72 11.54 6.76 -4.02
CA ALA A 72 11.21 6.98 -2.61
C ALA A 72 11.06 5.63 -1.89
N THR A 73 12.00 5.26 -1.04
CA THR A 73 11.85 4.11 -0.16
C THR A 73 11.32 4.53 1.20
N ILE A 74 10.60 3.62 1.89
CA ILE A 74 10.24 3.77 3.30
C ILE A 74 11.10 2.80 4.12
N TRP A 75 12.38 2.80 3.83
CA TRP A 75 13.34 1.90 4.44
C TRP A 75 13.73 2.34 5.85
N TRP A 76 13.89 1.37 6.74
CA TRP A 76 14.62 1.46 7.99
C TRP A 76 14.85 0.07 8.59
N GLU A 77 15.85 -0.08 9.48
CA GLU A 77 16.31 -1.39 9.93
C GLU A 77 15.44 -2.02 11.02
N GLY A 78 14.73 -1.22 11.79
CA GLY A 78 14.00 -1.67 12.97
C GLY A 78 12.65 -2.36 12.71
N ASN A 79 12.27 -2.60 11.44
CA ASN A 79 10.99 -3.22 11.10
C ASN A 79 11.13 -4.22 9.95
N PRO A 80 10.80 -5.50 10.14
CA PRO A 80 10.85 -6.51 9.07
C PRO A 80 10.17 -6.09 7.78
N CYS A 81 9.08 -5.33 7.87
CA CYS A 81 8.37 -4.82 6.69
C CYS A 81 9.22 -3.91 5.80
N ASN A 82 10.28 -3.30 6.32
CA ASN A 82 11.01 -2.21 5.69
C ASN A 82 12.50 -2.50 5.44
N THR A 83 13.09 -3.49 6.11
CA THR A 83 14.55 -3.75 6.09
C THR A 83 15.15 -3.95 4.71
N HIS A 84 14.41 -4.51 3.76
CA HIS A 84 14.87 -4.84 2.41
C HIS A 84 14.57 -3.75 1.37
N LEU A 85 13.81 -2.72 1.71
CA LEU A 85 13.34 -1.73 0.74
C LEU A 85 14.46 -0.88 0.16
N LEU A 86 15.57 -0.70 0.89
CA LEU A 86 16.76 -0.01 0.38
C LEU A 86 17.35 -0.75 -0.84
N GLU A 87 17.41 -2.09 -0.76
CA GLU A 87 17.95 -2.90 -1.87
C GLU A 87 17.01 -2.88 -3.08
N PHE A 88 15.70 -2.88 -2.86
CA PHE A 88 14.73 -2.69 -3.95
C PHE A 88 14.93 -1.33 -4.63
N GLY A 89 15.14 -0.28 -3.86
CA GLY A 89 15.48 1.04 -4.40
C GLY A 89 16.72 1.02 -5.27
N LYS A 90 17.78 0.28 -4.87
CA LYS A 90 19.01 0.12 -5.67
C LYS A 90 18.76 -0.64 -6.97
N ILE A 91 17.93 -1.69 -6.96
CA ILE A 91 17.55 -2.44 -8.17
C ILE A 91 16.78 -1.53 -9.14
N VAL A 92 15.78 -0.80 -8.63
CA VAL A 92 15.01 0.17 -9.42
C VAL A 92 15.93 1.24 -10.01
N LYS A 93 16.80 1.84 -9.18
CA LYS A 93 17.77 2.85 -9.64
C LYS A 93 18.62 2.33 -10.78
N LYS A 94 19.24 1.18 -10.62
CA LYS A 94 20.08 0.56 -11.66
C LYS A 94 19.30 0.29 -12.96
N SER A 95 18.02 -0.09 -12.85
CA SER A 95 17.17 -0.35 -14.01
C SER A 95 16.75 0.93 -14.73
N LEU A 96 16.51 2.02 -13.99
CA LEU A 96 16.25 3.35 -14.56
C LEU A 96 17.48 3.87 -15.31
N GLU A 97 18.67 3.74 -14.73
CA GLU A 97 19.94 4.14 -15.37
C GLU A 97 20.20 3.40 -16.68
N LYS A 98 19.86 2.09 -16.75
CA LYS A 98 19.92 1.31 -18.01
C LYS A 98 18.96 1.82 -19.09
N GLN A 99 17.92 2.54 -18.72
CA GLN A 99 16.95 3.15 -19.62
C GLN A 99 17.27 4.63 -19.97
N ASN A 100 18.49 5.09 -19.64
CA ASN A 100 18.95 6.48 -19.81
C ASN A 100 18.08 7.49 -19.02
N MET A 101 17.74 7.15 -17.79
CA MET A 101 17.05 8.04 -16.84
C MET A 101 17.94 8.33 -15.63
N LEU A 102 17.85 9.52 -15.07
CA LEU A 102 18.53 9.88 -13.82
C LEU A 102 17.65 9.47 -12.64
N ALA A 103 18.15 8.54 -11.84
CA ALA A 103 17.42 7.99 -10.71
C ALA A 103 17.93 8.56 -9.38
N TRP A 104 17.06 9.23 -8.64
CA TRP A 104 17.36 9.87 -7.37
C TRP A 104 16.70 9.10 -6.22
N GLN A 105 17.47 8.21 -5.60
CA GLN A 105 16.99 7.43 -4.47
C GLN A 105 17.05 8.26 -3.20
N TYR A 106 15.94 8.30 -2.44
CA TYR A 106 15.81 8.93 -1.15
C TYR A 106 14.89 8.12 -0.25
N ASN A 107 14.83 8.47 1.04
CA ASN A 107 14.03 7.76 2.02
C ASN A 107 13.05 8.69 2.72
N ALA A 108 11.82 8.23 2.92
CA ALA A 108 10.83 8.86 3.77
C ALA A 108 10.67 8.07 5.08
N VAL A 109 10.08 8.70 6.08
CA VAL A 109 9.87 8.08 7.40
C VAL A 109 8.84 6.95 7.35
N GLY A 110 8.95 5.98 8.26
CA GLY A 110 7.99 4.91 8.41
C GLY A 110 7.83 4.50 9.88
N VAL A 111 6.63 4.02 10.22
CA VAL A 111 6.30 3.52 11.56
C VAL A 111 5.85 2.07 11.44
N SER A 112 6.22 1.22 12.37
CA SER A 112 5.73 -0.16 12.46
C SER A 112 4.53 -0.23 13.39
N ASP A 113 3.35 -0.49 12.85
CA ASP A 113 2.15 -0.67 13.66
C ASP A 113 2.25 -1.88 14.59
N ALA A 114 2.93 -2.95 14.18
CA ALA A 114 3.11 -4.14 15.02
C ALA A 114 4.00 -3.87 16.24
N ILE A 115 5.05 -3.06 16.10
CA ILE A 115 5.93 -2.69 17.23
C ILE A 115 5.23 -1.71 18.17
N THR A 116 4.39 -0.83 17.64
CA THR A 116 3.73 0.23 18.44
C THR A 116 2.39 -0.20 19.02
N MET A 117 1.84 -1.34 18.59
CA MET A 117 0.51 -1.80 18.96
C MET A 117 0.36 -1.96 20.48
N GLY A 118 -0.67 -1.33 21.04
CA GLY A 118 -0.96 -1.33 22.47
C GLY A 118 -0.08 -0.37 23.31
N GLY A 119 0.92 0.28 22.71
CA GLY A 119 1.81 1.23 23.37
C GLY A 119 1.55 2.69 23.00
N GLU A 120 2.28 3.59 23.64
CA GLU A 120 2.23 5.05 23.35
C GLU A 120 2.63 5.38 21.90
N GLY A 121 3.55 4.59 21.31
CA GLY A 121 3.99 4.76 19.93
C GLY A 121 2.88 4.66 18.90
N MET A 122 1.76 3.99 19.20
CA MET A 122 0.63 3.88 18.29
C MET A 122 -0.04 5.22 17.95
N ARG A 123 0.17 6.25 18.78
CA ARG A 123 -0.30 7.62 18.52
C ARG A 123 0.36 8.25 17.29
N PHE A 124 1.53 7.75 16.88
CA PHE A 124 2.27 8.26 15.71
C PHE A 124 1.95 7.50 14.43
N SER A 125 1.27 6.35 14.51
CA SER A 125 0.98 5.49 13.35
C SER A 125 0.16 6.23 12.28
N LEU A 126 -1.01 6.75 12.64
CA LEU A 126 -1.92 7.35 11.68
C LEU A 126 -1.34 8.62 11.03
N GLN A 127 -0.70 9.47 11.82
CA GLN A 127 -0.11 10.73 11.39
C GLN A 127 1.10 10.51 10.46
N SER A 128 1.77 9.37 10.55
CA SER A 128 2.90 9.06 9.68
C SER A 128 2.54 9.08 8.19
N ARG A 129 1.27 8.87 7.82
CA ARG A 129 0.80 8.99 6.44
C ARG A 129 1.01 10.38 5.87
N ASP A 130 0.69 11.40 6.65
CA ASP A 130 0.83 12.80 6.23
C ASP A 130 2.31 13.16 6.10
N LEU A 131 3.16 12.74 7.05
CA LEU A 131 4.61 12.95 6.97
C LEU A 131 5.23 12.27 5.75
N ILE A 132 4.80 11.06 5.41
CA ILE A 132 5.24 10.34 4.21
C ILE A 132 4.82 11.12 2.97
N ALA A 133 3.56 11.55 2.92
CA ALA A 133 3.02 12.30 1.80
C ALA A 133 3.76 13.64 1.62
N ASP A 134 3.94 14.39 2.70
CA ASP A 134 4.64 15.68 2.69
C ASP A 134 6.09 15.54 2.24
N SER A 135 6.82 14.52 2.73
CA SER A 135 8.22 14.32 2.37
C SER A 135 8.39 13.93 0.90
N ILE A 136 7.57 13.03 0.37
CA ILE A 136 7.64 12.59 -1.02
C ILE A 136 7.21 13.71 -1.97
N GLU A 137 6.12 14.41 -1.68
CA GLU A 137 5.66 15.56 -2.45
C GLU A 137 6.74 16.65 -2.49
N THR A 138 7.31 16.99 -1.32
CA THR A 138 8.35 18.02 -1.19
C THR A 138 9.55 17.68 -2.06
N VAL A 139 10.11 16.48 -1.96
CA VAL A 139 11.29 16.10 -2.75
C VAL A 139 10.95 16.05 -4.23
N THR A 140 9.83 15.42 -4.60
CA THR A 140 9.42 15.28 -6.00
C THR A 140 9.19 16.64 -6.66
N CYS A 141 8.56 17.59 -5.99
CA CYS A 141 8.24 18.89 -6.55
C CYS A 141 9.43 19.85 -6.49
N ALA A 142 10.12 19.94 -5.35
CA ALA A 142 11.24 20.88 -5.16
C ALA A 142 12.45 20.52 -6.03
N GLN A 143 12.71 19.22 -6.24
CA GLN A 143 13.81 18.75 -7.09
C GLN A 143 13.40 18.54 -8.56
N ALA A 144 12.21 18.99 -8.93
CA ALA A 144 11.68 18.93 -10.28
C ALA A 144 11.72 17.52 -10.91
N HIS A 145 11.46 16.45 -10.14
CA HIS A 145 11.42 15.10 -10.68
C HIS A 145 10.27 14.94 -11.70
N ASP A 146 10.52 14.23 -12.79
CA ASP A 146 9.55 13.99 -13.86
C ASP A 146 8.58 12.87 -13.53
N ALA A 147 9.02 11.93 -12.68
CA ALA A 147 8.23 10.81 -12.21
C ALA A 147 8.68 10.38 -10.81
N ASN A 148 7.87 9.55 -10.16
CA ASN A 148 8.18 8.98 -8.86
C ASN A 148 7.87 7.48 -8.83
N ILE A 149 8.79 6.68 -8.28
CA ILE A 149 8.56 5.28 -7.89
C ILE A 149 8.67 5.20 -6.38
N SER A 150 7.58 4.84 -5.70
CA SER A 150 7.56 4.70 -4.25
C SER A 150 7.54 3.23 -3.82
N ILE A 151 8.36 2.89 -2.82
CA ILE A 151 8.56 1.52 -2.35
C ILE A 151 8.19 1.43 -0.86
N PRO A 152 6.91 1.28 -0.53
CA PRO A 152 6.42 1.12 0.85
C PRO A 152 6.41 -0.35 1.29
N GLY A 153 6.41 -0.59 2.62
CA GLY A 153 6.35 -1.94 3.19
C GLY A 153 5.29 -2.15 4.28
N CYS A 154 5.06 -1.18 5.14
CA CYS A 154 4.21 -1.31 6.32
C CYS A 154 2.84 -0.63 6.15
N ASP A 155 1.93 -0.85 7.10
CA ASP A 155 0.52 -0.46 7.09
C ASP A 155 0.24 0.96 6.60
N LYS A 156 0.84 1.96 7.22
CA LYS A 156 0.59 3.37 6.91
C LYS A 156 1.46 3.92 5.78
N ASN A 157 2.47 3.14 5.37
CA ASN A 157 3.36 3.55 4.29
C ASN A 157 2.61 3.63 2.95
N MET A 158 1.77 2.63 2.64
CA MET A 158 1.05 2.58 1.37
C MET A 158 0.04 3.71 1.17
N PRO A 159 -0.88 4.00 2.11
CA PRO A 159 -1.75 5.15 1.96
C PRO A 159 -0.94 6.46 1.90
N GLY A 160 0.16 6.59 2.66
CA GLY A 160 1.03 7.77 2.61
C GLY A 160 1.62 8.02 1.21
N VAL A 161 2.13 6.98 0.55
CA VAL A 161 2.68 7.15 -0.81
C VAL A 161 1.61 7.43 -1.86
N VAL A 162 0.40 6.88 -1.71
CA VAL A 162 -0.73 7.19 -2.62
C VAL A 162 -1.20 8.63 -2.42
N MET A 163 -1.25 9.12 -1.18
CA MET A 163 -1.54 10.53 -0.89
C MET A 163 -0.50 11.45 -1.54
N ALA A 164 0.79 11.13 -1.43
CA ALA A 164 1.87 11.86 -2.11
C ALA A 164 1.66 11.87 -3.62
N ALA A 165 1.41 10.71 -4.22
CA ALA A 165 1.17 10.55 -5.66
C ALA A 165 0.01 11.44 -6.14
N ALA A 166 -1.12 11.44 -5.42
CA ALA A 166 -2.26 12.27 -5.72
C ALA A 166 -1.95 13.78 -5.60
N ARG A 167 -1.08 14.18 -4.67
CA ARG A 167 -0.69 15.58 -4.46
C ARG A 167 0.25 16.08 -5.55
N HIS A 168 1.41 15.42 -5.76
CA HIS A 168 2.37 15.85 -6.77
C HIS A 168 1.87 15.61 -8.20
N ASN A 169 0.98 14.66 -8.42
CA ASN A 169 0.32 14.32 -9.68
C ASN A 169 1.28 14.19 -10.88
N ARG A 170 2.44 13.58 -10.67
CA ARG A 170 3.40 13.21 -11.72
C ARG A 170 3.33 11.72 -11.98
N PRO A 171 3.73 11.24 -13.17
CA PRO A 171 3.81 9.81 -13.45
C PRO A 171 4.36 9.02 -12.26
N PHE A 172 3.67 7.95 -11.86
CA PHE A 172 3.90 7.29 -10.59
C PHE A 172 3.68 5.79 -10.68
N ILE A 173 4.48 5.03 -9.95
CA ILE A 173 4.27 3.59 -9.73
C ILE A 173 4.56 3.30 -8.25
N MET A 174 3.70 2.52 -7.62
CA MET A 174 4.01 1.90 -6.34
C MET A 174 4.59 0.50 -6.56
N ILE A 175 5.66 0.17 -5.83
CA ILE A 175 6.17 -1.19 -5.71
C ILE A 175 6.01 -1.61 -4.26
N TYR A 176 5.11 -2.53 -3.99
CA TYR A 176 4.92 -3.03 -2.63
C TYR A 176 6.11 -3.88 -2.18
N GLY A 177 6.57 -3.69 -0.95
CA GLY A 177 7.70 -4.44 -0.39
C GLY A 177 7.50 -5.96 -0.30
N GLY A 178 6.27 -6.43 -0.46
CA GLY A 178 5.95 -7.85 -0.46
C GLY A 178 5.68 -8.42 0.93
N THR A 179 5.19 -9.65 0.98
CA THR A 179 4.75 -10.33 2.19
C THR A 179 5.89 -11.10 2.84
N ILE A 180 5.87 -11.18 4.18
CA ILE A 180 6.76 -12.05 4.94
C ILE A 180 6.34 -13.52 4.76
N ARG A 181 7.29 -14.43 4.90
CA ARG A 181 7.01 -15.87 4.96
C ARG A 181 6.26 -16.24 6.24
N LYS A 182 5.58 -17.37 6.22
CA LYS A 182 5.00 -17.96 7.41
C LYS A 182 6.10 -18.34 8.40
N GLY A 183 5.87 -18.08 9.69
CA GLY A 183 6.67 -18.64 10.77
C GLY A 183 6.22 -20.07 11.09
N HIS A 184 7.02 -20.77 11.91
CA HIS A 184 6.69 -22.07 12.43
C HIS A 184 7.12 -22.18 13.89
N SER A 185 6.20 -22.58 14.76
CA SER A 185 6.49 -22.90 16.15
C SER A 185 6.73 -24.40 16.28
N SER A 186 7.90 -24.78 16.77
CA SER A 186 8.24 -26.16 17.04
C SER A 186 7.51 -26.70 18.29
N LEU A 187 7.18 -25.84 19.23
CA LEU A 187 6.47 -26.24 20.45
C LEU A 187 4.95 -26.31 20.25
N LEU A 188 4.40 -25.57 19.30
CA LEU A 188 2.99 -25.66 18.90
C LEU A 188 2.77 -26.60 17.69
N GLU A 189 3.82 -26.99 17.00
CA GLU A 189 3.78 -27.79 15.75
C GLU A 189 2.81 -27.20 14.71
N THR A 190 2.86 -25.88 14.56
CA THR A 190 1.94 -25.17 13.65
C THR A 190 2.62 -23.96 13.01
N GLU A 191 2.06 -23.54 11.87
CA GLU A 191 2.40 -22.29 11.24
C GLU A 191 1.91 -21.12 12.10
N ILE A 192 2.74 -20.09 12.24
CA ILE A 192 2.49 -18.92 13.07
C ILE A 192 2.80 -17.63 12.31
N ASN A 193 2.32 -16.52 12.86
CA ASN A 193 2.59 -15.16 12.38
C ASN A 193 2.50 -14.17 13.55
N VAL A 194 2.64 -12.88 13.24
CA VAL A 194 2.59 -11.82 14.27
C VAL A 194 1.28 -11.80 15.07
N SER A 195 0.13 -12.20 14.50
CA SER A 195 -1.13 -12.25 15.27
C SER A 195 -1.14 -13.38 16.27
N THR A 196 -0.44 -14.48 15.98
CA THR A 196 -0.27 -15.58 16.92
C THR A 196 0.38 -15.13 18.23
N CYS A 197 1.28 -14.13 18.18
CA CYS A 197 1.88 -13.57 19.39
C CYS A 197 0.81 -12.95 20.33
N TYR A 198 -0.12 -12.20 19.76
CA TYR A 198 -1.20 -11.57 20.54
C TYR A 198 -2.20 -12.58 21.08
N GLU A 199 -2.56 -13.57 20.28
CA GLU A 199 -3.42 -14.68 20.70
C GLU A 199 -2.77 -15.50 21.83
N ALA A 200 -1.48 -15.82 21.68
CA ALA A 200 -0.69 -16.52 22.66
C ALA A 200 -0.55 -15.72 23.97
N THR A 201 -0.39 -14.39 23.89
CA THR A 201 -0.38 -13.52 25.07
C THR A 201 -1.69 -13.63 25.85
N GLY A 202 -2.82 -13.66 25.16
CA GLY A 202 -4.13 -13.91 25.77
C GLY A 202 -4.17 -15.27 26.48
N ALA A 203 -3.79 -16.35 25.78
CA ALA A 203 -3.75 -17.69 26.34
C ALA A 203 -2.80 -17.79 27.54
N TYR A 204 -1.61 -17.18 27.46
CA TYR A 204 -0.63 -17.13 28.54
C TYR A 204 -1.19 -16.46 29.82
N ASN A 205 -1.81 -15.27 29.65
CA ASN A 205 -2.39 -14.53 30.77
C ASN A 205 -3.53 -15.26 31.49
N TYR A 206 -4.24 -16.13 30.77
CA TYR A 206 -5.30 -16.96 31.33
C TYR A 206 -4.85 -18.37 31.72
N GLY A 207 -3.55 -18.67 31.68
CA GLY A 207 -2.98 -19.98 32.05
C GLY A 207 -3.42 -21.12 31.12
N ARG A 208 -3.67 -20.80 29.83
CA ARG A 208 -4.15 -21.76 28.84
C ARG A 208 -3.13 -22.04 27.70
N LEU A 209 -1.94 -21.43 27.79
CA LEU A 209 -0.89 -21.64 26.81
C LEU A 209 -0.07 -22.87 27.19
N GLU A 210 -0.13 -23.89 26.35
CA GLU A 210 0.57 -25.15 26.55
C GLU A 210 1.32 -25.56 25.27
N ALA A 211 2.47 -26.21 25.44
CA ALA A 211 3.15 -26.85 24.33
C ALA A 211 2.38 -28.11 23.89
N LYS A 212 2.41 -28.43 22.60
CA LYS A 212 1.94 -29.74 22.16
C LYS A 212 2.80 -30.86 22.77
N SER A 213 2.15 -31.95 23.14
CA SER A 213 2.82 -33.13 23.71
C SER A 213 3.64 -33.83 22.62
N ASN A 214 4.93 -33.51 22.55
CA ASN A 214 5.91 -34.16 21.71
C ASN A 214 7.25 -34.34 22.43
N PRO A 215 8.20 -35.13 21.96
CA PRO A 215 9.50 -35.34 22.65
C PRO A 215 10.30 -34.06 22.87
N GLY A 216 10.14 -33.04 22.04
CA GLY A 216 10.82 -31.73 22.13
C GLY A 216 10.18 -30.77 23.13
N SER A 217 8.93 -31.05 23.55
CA SER A 217 8.16 -30.18 24.46
C SER A 217 8.17 -30.64 25.92
N ALA A 218 8.77 -31.79 26.20
CA ALA A 218 8.84 -32.34 27.59
C ALA A 218 9.50 -31.33 28.53
N GLY A 219 8.78 -30.96 29.61
CA GLY A 219 9.26 -30.01 30.61
C GLY A 219 9.26 -28.54 30.20
N ARG A 220 8.71 -28.18 29.06
CA ARG A 220 8.59 -26.80 28.58
C ARG A 220 7.49 -26.06 29.34
N THR A 221 7.80 -24.84 29.72
CA THR A 221 6.87 -23.94 30.43
C THR A 221 6.06 -23.11 29.45
N PRO A 222 4.93 -22.51 29.83
CA PRO A 222 4.21 -21.53 29.01
C PRO A 222 5.10 -20.36 28.53
N SER A 223 6.09 -19.96 29.32
CA SER A 223 7.08 -18.94 28.96
C SER A 223 7.98 -19.40 27.78
N ASP A 224 8.37 -20.68 27.77
CA ASP A 224 9.15 -21.24 26.67
C ASP A 224 8.35 -21.22 25.37
N VAL A 225 7.05 -21.52 25.45
CA VAL A 225 6.15 -21.48 24.29
C VAL A 225 6.01 -20.04 23.77
N MET A 226 5.84 -19.04 24.65
CA MET A 226 5.83 -17.62 24.26
C MET A 226 7.12 -17.23 23.55
N THR A 227 8.27 -17.59 24.13
CA THR A 227 9.59 -17.29 23.53
C THR A 227 9.78 -17.97 22.17
N ASP A 228 9.29 -19.20 22.01
CA ASP A 228 9.33 -19.89 20.72
C ASP A 228 8.48 -19.15 19.65
N ILE A 229 7.27 -18.74 20.01
CA ILE A 229 6.39 -17.97 19.11
C ILE A 229 7.04 -16.62 18.76
N GLU A 230 7.50 -15.85 19.74
CA GLU A 230 8.13 -14.53 19.54
C GLU A 230 9.32 -14.59 18.57
N ARG A 231 10.15 -15.61 18.70
CA ARG A 231 11.35 -15.78 17.87
C ARG A 231 11.06 -16.20 16.44
N HIS A 232 9.96 -16.92 16.22
CA HIS A 232 9.70 -17.56 14.92
C HIS A 232 8.51 -17.00 14.16
N ALA A 233 7.71 -16.09 14.76
CA ALA A 233 6.52 -15.53 14.10
C ALA A 233 6.83 -14.62 12.90
N CYS A 234 8.02 -14.01 12.85
CA CYS A 234 8.44 -13.08 11.80
C CYS A 234 9.78 -13.49 11.18
N PRO A 235 9.84 -14.52 10.33
CA PRO A 235 11.08 -15.10 9.81
C PRO A 235 11.65 -14.31 8.61
N GLY A 236 12.22 -13.14 8.84
CA GLY A 236 12.92 -12.35 7.81
C GLY A 236 12.16 -11.10 7.37
N ALA A 237 12.40 -10.69 6.13
CA ALA A 237 11.85 -9.45 5.58
C ALA A 237 10.45 -9.64 4.96
N GLY A 238 9.67 -8.57 4.98
CA GLY A 238 8.34 -8.49 4.39
C GLY A 238 7.26 -8.01 5.37
N ALA A 239 6.15 -7.53 4.84
CA ALA A 239 4.99 -7.15 5.64
C ALA A 239 4.24 -8.39 6.15
N CYS A 240 3.41 -8.20 7.20
CA CYS A 240 2.66 -9.28 7.84
C CYS A 240 2.06 -10.28 6.83
N GLY A 241 2.20 -11.59 7.10
CA GLY A 241 1.85 -12.64 6.14
C GLY A 241 0.35 -12.84 5.89
N GLY A 242 -0.53 -12.34 6.77
CA GLY A 242 -1.99 -12.43 6.58
C GLY A 242 -2.55 -11.24 5.81
N MET A 243 -3.84 -11.30 5.47
CA MET A 243 -4.58 -10.19 4.84
C MET A 243 -4.91 -9.10 5.88
N TYR A 244 -3.87 -8.60 6.54
CA TYR A 244 -3.91 -7.46 7.46
C TYR A 244 -3.85 -6.15 6.67
N THR A 245 -3.67 -5.02 7.36
CA THR A 245 -3.75 -3.69 6.73
C THR A 245 -2.79 -3.53 5.57
N ALA A 246 -1.52 -3.95 5.71
CA ALA A 246 -0.51 -3.80 4.67
C ALA A 246 -0.90 -4.52 3.36
N ASN A 247 -1.25 -5.80 3.45
CA ASN A 247 -1.66 -6.58 2.28
C ASN A 247 -3.01 -6.13 1.71
N THR A 248 -3.94 -5.73 2.57
CA THR A 248 -5.23 -5.17 2.15
C THR A 248 -5.03 -3.89 1.33
N MET A 249 -4.20 -2.96 1.81
CA MET A 249 -3.90 -1.73 1.08
C MET A 249 -3.14 -2.00 -0.22
N ALA A 250 -2.14 -2.90 -0.21
CA ALA A 250 -1.43 -3.29 -1.42
C ALA A 250 -2.38 -3.88 -2.48
N THR A 251 -3.30 -4.76 -2.06
CA THR A 251 -4.33 -5.34 -2.94
C THR A 251 -5.30 -4.27 -3.45
N ALA A 252 -5.72 -3.33 -2.61
CA ALA A 252 -6.54 -2.19 -3.01
C ALA A 252 -5.84 -1.37 -4.10
N ILE A 253 -4.59 -1.02 -3.89
CA ILE A 253 -3.78 -0.21 -4.83
C ILE A 253 -3.55 -0.94 -6.15
N GLU A 254 -3.35 -2.26 -6.13
CA GLU A 254 -3.28 -3.09 -7.34
C GLU A 254 -4.62 -3.09 -8.09
N SER A 255 -5.73 -3.20 -7.36
CA SER A 255 -7.08 -3.14 -7.93
C SER A 255 -7.43 -1.77 -8.52
N MET A 256 -6.78 -0.70 -8.04
CA MET A 256 -6.89 0.66 -8.58
C MET A 256 -5.97 0.91 -9.78
N GLY A 257 -5.10 -0.02 -10.13
CA GLY A 257 -4.17 0.11 -11.26
C GLY A 257 -2.94 0.98 -11.01
N LEU A 258 -2.58 1.27 -9.74
CA LEU A 258 -1.45 2.12 -9.36
C LEU A 258 -0.12 1.37 -9.15
N THR A 259 -0.11 0.07 -9.39
CA THR A 259 1.06 -0.80 -9.29
C THR A 259 1.07 -1.85 -10.40
N LEU A 260 2.16 -2.61 -10.53
CA LEU A 260 2.26 -3.68 -11.50
C LEU A 260 1.44 -4.91 -11.05
N PRO A 261 0.90 -5.69 -12.00
CA PRO A 261 0.20 -6.93 -11.66
C PRO A 261 1.06 -7.89 -10.85
N GLY A 262 0.50 -8.42 -9.77
CA GLY A 262 1.16 -9.35 -8.86
C GLY A 262 1.89 -8.68 -7.69
N SER A 263 2.10 -7.37 -7.74
CA SER A 263 2.85 -6.62 -6.72
C SER A 263 2.36 -6.90 -5.29
N SER A 264 1.05 -6.94 -5.08
CA SER A 264 0.45 -7.10 -3.75
C SER A 264 0.55 -8.51 -3.17
N SER A 265 0.82 -9.51 -4.00
CA SER A 265 0.85 -10.92 -3.55
C SER A 265 2.23 -11.57 -3.61
N TYR A 266 3.22 -10.98 -4.26
CA TYR A 266 4.57 -11.52 -4.27
C TYR A 266 5.21 -11.50 -2.87
N PRO A 267 5.78 -12.63 -2.41
CA PRO A 267 6.60 -12.62 -1.19
C PRO A 267 7.82 -11.69 -1.34
N ALA A 268 8.21 -11.02 -0.27
CA ALA A 268 9.26 -10.01 -0.25
C ALA A 268 10.61 -10.50 -0.82
N LEU A 269 10.95 -11.76 -0.55
CA LEU A 269 12.22 -12.36 -0.99
C LEU A 269 12.06 -13.26 -2.22
N SER A 270 10.96 -13.12 -2.97
CA SER A 270 10.75 -13.89 -4.19
C SER A 270 11.52 -13.31 -5.39
N PRO A 271 11.93 -14.16 -6.35
CA PRO A 271 12.52 -13.67 -7.60
C PRO A 271 11.58 -12.76 -8.39
N GLU A 272 10.27 -12.97 -8.29
CA GLU A 272 9.23 -12.17 -8.93
C GLU A 272 9.29 -10.72 -8.45
N LYS A 273 9.52 -10.51 -7.16
CA LYS A 273 9.62 -9.18 -6.57
C LYS A 273 10.86 -8.43 -7.08
N ALA A 274 11.99 -9.10 -7.23
CA ALA A 274 13.17 -8.51 -7.84
C ALA A 274 12.93 -8.14 -9.32
N ARG A 275 12.30 -9.05 -10.10
CA ARG A 275 11.93 -8.78 -11.50
C ARG A 275 10.93 -7.64 -11.62
N GLU A 276 10.02 -7.48 -10.68
CA GLU A 276 9.10 -6.33 -10.63
C GLU A 276 9.85 -5.01 -10.49
N CYS A 277 10.84 -4.95 -9.58
CA CYS A 277 11.70 -3.79 -9.43
C CYS A 277 12.45 -3.43 -10.72
N GLU A 278 12.91 -4.44 -11.47
CA GLU A 278 13.56 -4.23 -12.77
C GLU A 278 12.57 -3.71 -13.82
N ARG A 279 11.38 -4.31 -13.92
CA ARG A 279 10.33 -3.91 -14.87
C ARG A 279 9.78 -2.50 -14.63
N ALA A 280 9.82 -2.03 -13.40
CA ALA A 280 9.28 -0.71 -13.05
C ALA A 280 9.91 0.41 -13.88
N ALA A 281 11.19 0.28 -14.28
CA ALA A 281 11.87 1.26 -15.13
C ALA A 281 11.26 1.36 -16.54
N GLU A 282 10.88 0.24 -17.13
CA GLU A 282 10.24 0.22 -18.46
C GLU A 282 8.83 0.78 -18.38
N VAL A 283 8.10 0.40 -17.33
CA VAL A 283 6.72 0.83 -17.11
C VAL A 283 6.67 2.32 -16.82
N ILE A 284 7.53 2.87 -15.94
CA ILE A 284 7.52 4.31 -15.65
C ILE A 284 7.87 5.15 -16.89
N LYS A 285 8.76 4.65 -17.76
CA LYS A 285 9.06 5.29 -19.03
C LYS A 285 7.82 5.37 -19.93
N THR A 286 7.06 4.28 -20.02
CA THR A 286 5.78 4.23 -20.74
C THR A 286 4.74 5.15 -20.11
N THR A 287 4.65 5.16 -18.79
CA THR A 287 3.74 6.01 -18.01
C THR A 287 4.03 7.50 -18.26
N MET A 288 5.31 7.89 -18.29
CA MET A 288 5.75 9.26 -18.65
C MET A 288 5.42 9.60 -20.09
N ALA A 289 5.73 8.70 -21.04
CA ALA A 289 5.47 8.94 -22.48
C ALA A 289 3.99 9.11 -22.78
N LYS A 290 3.11 8.40 -22.09
CA LYS A 290 1.65 8.52 -22.20
C LYS A 290 1.05 9.59 -21.30
N ASP A 291 1.85 10.28 -20.48
CA ASP A 291 1.43 11.25 -19.46
C ASP A 291 0.33 10.71 -18.51
N ILE A 292 0.41 9.43 -18.16
CA ILE A 292 -0.54 8.83 -17.21
C ILE A 292 -0.19 9.30 -15.80
N ARG A 293 -1.13 9.96 -15.15
CA ARG A 293 -0.92 10.56 -13.83
C ARG A 293 -1.80 9.90 -12.77
N PRO A 294 -1.40 9.96 -11.49
CA PRO A 294 -2.19 9.38 -10.40
C PRO A 294 -3.66 9.80 -10.39
N ARG A 295 -3.96 11.08 -10.65
CA ARG A 295 -5.35 11.57 -10.65
C ARG A 295 -6.19 11.06 -11.82
N ASP A 296 -5.56 10.55 -12.89
CA ASP A 296 -6.26 9.89 -13.98
C ASP A 296 -6.66 8.46 -13.63
N LEU A 297 -5.95 7.85 -12.66
CA LEU A 297 -6.15 6.48 -12.20
C LEU A 297 -6.98 6.40 -10.90
N ILE A 298 -6.89 7.42 -10.05
CA ILE A 298 -7.64 7.52 -8.79
C ILE A 298 -9.03 8.07 -9.10
N THR A 299 -9.89 7.21 -9.61
CA THR A 299 -11.27 7.53 -9.99
C THR A 299 -12.26 6.85 -9.05
N LYS A 300 -13.54 7.22 -9.16
CA LYS A 300 -14.62 6.56 -8.43
C LYS A 300 -14.64 5.06 -8.72
N GLU A 301 -14.52 4.69 -9.98
CA GLU A 301 -14.56 3.30 -10.44
C GLU A 301 -13.38 2.49 -9.90
N SER A 302 -12.17 3.08 -9.86
CA SER A 302 -11.00 2.42 -9.29
C SER A 302 -11.13 2.21 -7.78
N PHE A 303 -11.70 3.18 -7.07
CA PHE A 303 -12.05 3.02 -5.64
C PHE A 303 -13.13 1.95 -5.42
N GLU A 304 -14.16 1.90 -6.24
CA GLU A 304 -15.20 0.86 -6.17
C GLU A 304 -14.59 -0.53 -6.38
N ASN A 305 -13.67 -0.70 -7.34
CA ASN A 305 -12.93 -1.94 -7.50
C ASN A 305 -12.15 -2.31 -6.22
N ALA A 306 -11.41 -1.37 -5.66
CA ALA A 306 -10.64 -1.59 -4.43
C ALA A 306 -11.53 -2.01 -3.26
N LEU A 307 -12.67 -1.35 -3.09
CA LEU A 307 -13.66 -1.66 -2.05
C LEU A 307 -14.26 -3.06 -2.23
N VAL A 308 -14.61 -3.44 -3.46
CA VAL A 308 -15.14 -4.79 -3.77
C VAL A 308 -14.10 -5.85 -3.47
N VAL A 309 -12.85 -5.65 -3.88
CA VAL A 309 -11.78 -6.65 -3.72
C VAL A 309 -11.38 -6.81 -2.26
N THR A 310 -11.27 -5.74 -1.50
CA THR A 310 -10.68 -5.77 -0.15
C THR A 310 -11.70 -5.78 0.98
N MET A 311 -12.79 -5.02 0.85
CA MET A 311 -13.72 -4.78 1.94
C MET A 311 -15.12 -5.37 1.70
N ARG A 312 -15.45 -5.70 0.46
CA ARG A 312 -16.76 -6.25 0.09
C ARG A 312 -17.92 -5.43 0.65
N VAL A 313 -17.87 -4.14 0.34
CA VAL A 313 -18.86 -3.15 0.83
C VAL A 313 -20.26 -3.40 0.27
N SER A 314 -20.37 -4.20 -0.78
CA SER A 314 -21.65 -4.51 -1.42
C SER A 314 -22.30 -5.77 -0.83
N ASP A 315 -23.60 -5.73 -0.57
CA ASP A 315 -24.40 -6.91 -0.28
C ASP A 315 -24.41 -7.94 -1.44
N LYS A 316 -23.94 -7.51 -2.61
CA LYS A 316 -23.85 -8.33 -3.82
C LYS A 316 -22.51 -9.08 -3.97
N THR A 317 -21.52 -8.79 -3.13
CA THR A 317 -20.19 -9.41 -3.25
C THR A 317 -19.97 -10.42 -2.13
N PRO A 318 -19.90 -11.73 -2.43
CA PRO A 318 -19.77 -12.77 -1.42
C PRO A 318 -18.35 -12.82 -0.82
N PHE A 319 -18.24 -13.37 0.40
CA PHE A 319 -16.95 -13.61 1.06
C PHE A 319 -16.29 -14.88 0.51
N LEU A 320 -15.15 -14.73 -0.18
CA LEU A 320 -14.51 -15.83 -0.91
C LEU A 320 -13.16 -16.26 -0.31
N ALA A 321 -12.37 -15.32 0.22
CA ALA A 321 -10.99 -15.57 0.61
C ALA A 321 -10.86 -16.09 2.05
N ASP A 322 -10.35 -17.30 2.25
CA ASP A 322 -10.08 -17.88 3.56
C ASP A 322 -8.68 -17.51 4.08
N LEU A 323 -8.39 -16.21 4.08
CA LEU A 323 -7.10 -15.65 4.49
C LEU A 323 -7.11 -15.17 5.95
N ALA A 324 -5.99 -15.37 6.66
CA ALA A 324 -5.79 -14.83 8.00
C ALA A 324 -5.94 -13.28 7.99
N PRO A 325 -6.50 -12.64 9.03
CA PRO A 325 -6.79 -13.18 10.37
C PRO A 325 -8.09 -13.98 10.49
N SER A 326 -9.05 -13.81 9.61
CA SER A 326 -10.33 -14.49 9.70
C SER A 326 -10.33 -15.89 9.06
N GLY A 327 -9.34 -16.21 8.26
CA GLY A 327 -9.14 -17.47 7.57
C GLY A 327 -7.90 -18.25 8.04
N LYS A 328 -7.62 -19.36 7.37
CA LYS A 328 -6.55 -20.29 7.71
C LYS A 328 -5.27 -20.05 6.93
N TYR A 329 -5.38 -19.42 5.74
CA TYR A 329 -4.28 -19.30 4.78
C TYR A 329 -3.62 -17.94 4.86
N TYR A 330 -2.42 -17.83 4.30
CA TYR A 330 -1.62 -16.62 4.25
C TYR A 330 -1.47 -16.09 2.83
N MET A 331 -0.92 -14.90 2.68
CA MET A 331 -0.67 -14.30 1.36
C MET A 331 0.33 -15.11 0.53
N GLU A 332 1.29 -15.79 1.18
CA GLU A 332 2.19 -16.75 0.53
C GLU A 332 1.42 -17.92 -0.12
N ASP A 333 0.33 -18.37 0.49
CA ASP A 333 -0.53 -19.40 -0.08
C ASP A 333 -1.34 -18.86 -1.25
N LEU A 334 -1.86 -17.63 -1.14
CA LEU A 334 -2.53 -16.95 -2.25
C LEU A 334 -1.59 -16.80 -3.46
N TYR A 335 -0.33 -16.39 -3.22
CA TYR A 335 0.66 -16.29 -4.29
C TYR A 335 0.83 -17.61 -5.04
N LYS A 336 0.92 -18.74 -4.35
CA LYS A 336 1.10 -20.08 -4.95
C LYS A 336 -0.04 -20.51 -5.88
N ILE A 337 -1.24 -19.96 -5.70
CA ILE A 337 -2.41 -20.30 -6.53
C ILE A 337 -2.70 -19.26 -7.64
N GLY A 338 -1.78 -18.33 -7.87
CA GLY A 338 -1.88 -17.30 -8.91
C GLY A 338 -1.95 -15.86 -8.40
N GLY A 339 -2.05 -15.65 -7.09
CA GLY A 339 -1.98 -14.33 -6.48
C GLY A 339 -3.21 -13.44 -6.72
N THR A 340 -3.06 -12.18 -6.38
CA THR A 340 -4.10 -11.16 -6.58
C THR A 340 -4.57 -11.04 -8.04
N PRO A 341 -3.71 -11.09 -9.07
CA PRO A 341 -4.18 -10.98 -10.45
C PRO A 341 -5.16 -12.08 -10.87
N SER A 342 -4.98 -13.32 -10.39
CA SER A 342 -5.94 -14.41 -10.67
C SER A 342 -7.29 -14.16 -10.02
N VAL A 343 -7.31 -13.55 -8.83
CA VAL A 343 -8.55 -13.12 -8.16
C VAL A 343 -9.21 -11.99 -8.94
N LEU A 344 -8.45 -10.97 -9.35
CA LEU A 344 -8.97 -9.87 -10.18
C LEU A 344 -9.56 -10.39 -11.49
N LYS A 345 -8.87 -11.31 -12.18
CA LYS A 345 -9.37 -11.95 -13.40
C LYS A 345 -10.71 -12.63 -13.16
N MET A 346 -10.85 -13.39 -12.08
CA MET A 346 -12.11 -14.05 -11.70
C MET A 346 -13.23 -13.05 -11.44
N LEU A 347 -12.96 -11.98 -10.69
CA LEU A 347 -13.95 -10.96 -10.34
C LEU A 347 -14.38 -10.12 -11.56
N ILE A 348 -13.45 -9.83 -12.50
CA ILE A 348 -13.77 -9.17 -13.78
C ILE A 348 -14.67 -10.07 -14.63
N ALA A 349 -14.34 -11.34 -14.77
CA ALA A 349 -15.13 -12.30 -15.52
C ALA A 349 -16.56 -12.47 -14.96
N ALA A 350 -16.72 -12.30 -13.66
CA ALA A 350 -18.02 -12.33 -12.98
C ALA A 350 -18.76 -10.98 -13.03
N GLY A 351 -18.20 -9.93 -13.61
CA GLY A 351 -18.80 -8.60 -13.68
C GLY A 351 -18.90 -7.88 -12.31
N LEU A 352 -18.11 -8.31 -11.31
CA LEU A 352 -18.11 -7.74 -9.97
C LEU A 352 -17.21 -6.51 -9.81
N ILE A 353 -16.21 -6.37 -10.68
CA ILE A 353 -15.33 -5.21 -10.76
C ILE A 353 -15.16 -4.74 -12.22
N ASN A 354 -14.84 -3.47 -12.39
CA ASN A 354 -14.64 -2.87 -13.71
C ASN A 354 -13.23 -3.15 -14.23
N GLY A 355 -13.11 -4.03 -15.23
CA GLY A 355 -11.84 -4.34 -15.90
C GLY A 355 -11.34 -3.26 -16.86
N ASN A 356 -12.16 -2.26 -17.22
CA ASN A 356 -11.81 -1.25 -18.20
C ASN A 356 -11.09 -0.02 -17.61
N ILE A 357 -10.87 0.02 -16.30
CA ILE A 357 -10.12 1.11 -15.68
C ILE A 357 -8.68 1.14 -16.21
N PRO A 358 -8.11 2.33 -16.48
CA PRO A 358 -6.73 2.48 -16.89
C PRO A 358 -5.77 2.13 -15.73
N THR A 359 -4.54 1.75 -16.08
CA THR A 359 -3.50 1.42 -15.09
C THR A 359 -2.16 2.07 -15.43
N VAL A 360 -1.22 2.04 -14.51
CA VAL A 360 0.16 2.56 -14.70
C VAL A 360 0.89 1.90 -15.87
N THR A 361 0.49 0.70 -16.29
CA THR A 361 1.11 0.01 -17.44
C THR A 361 0.71 0.61 -18.78
N GLY A 362 -0.27 1.52 -18.80
CA GLY A 362 -0.87 2.07 -20.01
C GLY A 362 -1.82 1.09 -20.73
N ARG A 363 -2.21 0.02 -20.05
CA ARG A 363 -3.25 -0.95 -20.42
C ARG A 363 -4.36 -0.89 -19.38
N THR A 364 -5.53 -1.44 -19.70
CA THR A 364 -6.61 -1.59 -18.71
C THR A 364 -6.30 -2.68 -17.68
N LEU A 365 -7.04 -2.68 -16.57
CA LEU A 365 -6.91 -3.71 -15.54
C LEU A 365 -7.19 -5.11 -16.11
N GLY A 366 -8.25 -5.23 -16.93
CA GLY A 366 -8.62 -6.48 -17.60
C GLY A 366 -7.54 -7.00 -18.54
N GLU A 367 -6.97 -6.13 -19.39
CA GLU A 367 -5.86 -6.49 -20.27
C GLU A 367 -4.60 -6.92 -19.52
N ASN A 368 -4.32 -6.35 -18.36
CA ASN A 368 -3.18 -6.72 -17.54
C ASN A 368 -3.29 -8.14 -16.96
N VAL A 369 -4.50 -8.61 -16.70
CA VAL A 369 -4.73 -9.94 -16.09
C VAL A 369 -5.25 -10.97 -17.09
N ALA A 370 -5.48 -10.60 -18.36
CA ALA A 370 -6.04 -11.50 -19.38
C ALA A 370 -5.23 -12.79 -19.54
N ASP A 371 -3.92 -12.66 -19.65
CA ASP A 371 -2.99 -13.78 -19.84
C ASP A 371 -2.52 -14.38 -18.51
N TRP A 372 -3.00 -13.86 -17.35
CA TRP A 372 -2.62 -14.40 -16.05
C TRP A 372 -3.27 -15.76 -15.81
N PRO A 373 -2.62 -16.70 -15.11
CA PRO A 373 -3.21 -17.98 -14.78
C PRO A 373 -4.57 -17.83 -14.08
N SER A 374 -5.52 -18.68 -14.37
CA SER A 374 -6.72 -18.80 -13.54
C SER A 374 -6.38 -19.46 -12.22
N LEU A 375 -7.21 -19.25 -11.18
CA LEU A 375 -7.06 -19.95 -9.91
C LEU A 375 -7.09 -21.46 -10.14
N ALA A 376 -6.20 -22.21 -9.46
CA ALA A 376 -6.16 -23.65 -9.54
C ALA A 376 -7.52 -24.28 -9.14
N PRO A 377 -8.05 -25.25 -9.88
CA PRO A 377 -9.42 -25.76 -9.67
C PRO A 377 -9.64 -26.37 -8.28
N ASP A 378 -8.64 -27.04 -7.72
CA ASP A 378 -8.74 -27.76 -6.43
C ASP A 378 -8.28 -26.95 -5.22
N GLN A 379 -7.97 -25.66 -5.41
CA GLN A 379 -7.53 -24.79 -4.31
C GLN A 379 -8.69 -24.44 -3.37
N LYS A 380 -8.38 -24.26 -2.08
CA LYS A 380 -9.37 -24.00 -1.02
C LYS A 380 -9.26 -22.58 -0.42
N ILE A 381 -8.33 -21.76 -0.92
CA ILE A 381 -7.99 -20.42 -0.38
C ILE A 381 -9.04 -19.40 -0.83
N ILE A 382 -9.40 -19.44 -2.10
CA ILE A 382 -10.45 -18.61 -2.68
C ILE A 382 -11.62 -19.51 -3.07
N ARG A 383 -12.73 -19.40 -2.35
CA ARG A 383 -13.94 -20.16 -2.61
C ARG A 383 -14.58 -19.73 -3.93
N PRO A 384 -15.22 -20.67 -4.68
CA PRO A 384 -15.96 -20.29 -5.88
C PRO A 384 -17.14 -19.40 -5.54
N LEU A 385 -17.59 -18.59 -6.50
CA LEU A 385 -18.76 -17.70 -6.34
C LEU A 385 -20.05 -18.47 -6.02
N SER A 386 -20.15 -19.72 -6.47
CA SER A 386 -21.30 -20.61 -6.21
C SER A 386 -21.31 -21.20 -4.80
N ASP A 387 -20.19 -21.15 -4.08
CA ASP A 387 -20.06 -21.69 -2.72
C ASP A 387 -19.16 -20.76 -1.88
N PRO A 388 -19.60 -19.56 -1.56
CA PRO A 388 -18.83 -18.59 -0.79
C PRO A 388 -18.75 -18.98 0.69
N ILE A 389 -17.72 -18.45 1.40
CA ILE A 389 -17.63 -18.58 2.87
C ILE A 389 -18.85 -17.90 3.53
N LYS A 390 -19.31 -16.80 2.92
CA LYS A 390 -20.50 -16.06 3.34
C LYS A 390 -21.08 -15.33 2.14
N GLU A 391 -22.39 -15.27 2.04
CA GLU A 391 -23.09 -14.63 0.91
C GLU A 391 -22.98 -13.11 0.87
N SER A 392 -22.63 -12.48 1.99
CA SER A 392 -22.55 -11.02 2.11
C SER A 392 -21.17 -10.55 2.58
N GLY A 393 -20.85 -9.29 2.31
CA GLY A 393 -19.62 -8.64 2.73
C GLY A 393 -19.45 -8.48 4.25
N HIS A 394 -18.21 -8.10 4.65
CA HIS A 394 -17.85 -7.95 6.05
C HIS A 394 -18.31 -6.62 6.68
N LEU A 395 -18.53 -5.59 5.87
CA LEU A 395 -18.94 -4.28 6.37
C LEU A 395 -20.46 -4.17 6.40
N ARG A 396 -20.96 -3.71 7.53
CA ARG A 396 -22.37 -3.41 7.73
C ARG A 396 -22.54 -2.02 8.31
N ILE A 397 -23.49 -1.29 7.78
CA ILE A 397 -23.92 -0.03 8.39
C ILE A 397 -25.04 -0.36 9.39
N LEU A 398 -24.72 -0.14 10.65
CA LEU A 398 -25.66 -0.33 11.76
C LEU A 398 -26.33 1.02 12.07
N ARG A 399 -27.65 0.99 12.29
CA ARG A 399 -28.43 2.17 12.70
C ARG A 399 -29.27 1.82 13.92
N GLY A 400 -29.44 2.76 14.80
CA GLY A 400 -30.25 2.59 16.01
C GLY A 400 -30.10 3.79 16.94
N ASN A 401 -30.70 3.70 18.11
CA ASN A 401 -30.64 4.77 19.12
C ASN A 401 -29.25 5.09 19.62
N MET A 402 -28.30 4.13 19.54
CA MET A 402 -26.88 4.35 19.89
C MET A 402 -26.05 4.95 18.75
N ALA A 403 -26.52 4.88 17.52
CA ALA A 403 -25.87 5.40 16.31
C ALA A 403 -26.92 5.85 15.30
N PRO A 404 -27.64 6.94 15.55
CA PRO A 404 -28.73 7.41 14.69
C PRO A 404 -28.25 7.75 13.28
N ASP A 405 -27.04 8.30 13.16
CA ASP A 405 -26.42 8.65 11.88
C ASP A 405 -25.68 7.47 11.22
N GLY A 406 -25.65 6.33 11.89
CA GLY A 406 -25.01 5.11 11.43
C GLY A 406 -23.64 4.85 12.06
N ALA A 407 -23.32 3.58 12.19
CA ALA A 407 -21.98 3.10 12.59
C ALA A 407 -21.54 2.00 11.62
N VAL A 408 -20.24 1.91 11.38
CA VAL A 408 -19.65 0.87 10.54
C VAL A 408 -19.20 -0.29 11.42
N ALA A 409 -19.74 -1.48 11.15
CA ALA A 409 -19.31 -2.71 11.79
C ALA A 409 -18.57 -3.61 10.79
N LYS A 410 -17.41 -4.13 11.19
CA LYS A 410 -16.69 -5.19 10.48
C LYS A 410 -17.08 -6.52 11.11
N ILE A 411 -17.89 -7.32 10.40
CA ILE A 411 -18.42 -8.58 10.87
C ILE A 411 -17.73 -9.73 10.13
N THR A 412 -16.79 -10.40 10.77
CA THR A 412 -16.03 -11.49 10.16
C THR A 412 -16.81 -12.80 10.02
N GLY A 413 -17.92 -12.93 10.76
CA GLY A 413 -18.90 -14.03 10.59
C GLY A 413 -18.50 -15.37 11.22
N LYS A 414 -17.42 -15.42 12.00
CA LYS A 414 -16.96 -16.67 12.63
C LYS A 414 -17.39 -16.83 14.08
N GLU A 415 -17.68 -15.73 14.78
CA GLU A 415 -18.01 -15.75 16.22
C GLU A 415 -19.03 -14.67 16.55
N GLY A 416 -19.86 -14.92 17.60
CA GLY A 416 -20.59 -13.89 18.31
C GLY A 416 -21.61 -13.11 17.50
N LEU A 417 -22.36 -13.74 16.59
CA LEU A 417 -23.41 -13.06 15.84
C LEU A 417 -24.57 -12.57 16.74
N THR A 418 -24.69 -13.17 17.93
CA THR A 418 -25.68 -12.80 18.93
C THR A 418 -25.01 -12.75 20.30
N PHE A 419 -25.19 -11.65 21.02
CA PHE A 419 -24.74 -11.48 22.39
C PHE A 419 -25.90 -10.99 23.26
N THR A 420 -26.08 -11.64 24.39
CA THR A 420 -27.04 -11.20 25.44
C THR A 420 -26.27 -11.06 26.73
N GLY A 421 -26.29 -9.89 27.34
CA GLY A 421 -25.58 -9.63 28.59
C GLY A 421 -26.00 -8.30 29.22
N GLU A 422 -25.58 -8.08 30.46
CA GLU A 422 -25.79 -6.80 31.15
C GLU A 422 -24.72 -5.79 30.69
N GLY A 423 -25.17 -4.58 30.33
CA GLY A 423 -24.31 -3.47 29.95
C GLY A 423 -24.13 -2.48 31.09
N THR A 424 -22.89 -2.05 31.32
CA THR A 424 -22.60 -0.93 32.21
C THR A 424 -22.36 0.32 31.38
N CYS A 425 -23.18 1.36 31.59
CA CYS A 425 -22.95 2.67 30.99
C CYS A 425 -21.83 3.38 31.74
N LEU A 426 -20.71 3.66 31.07
CA LEU A 426 -19.62 4.45 31.62
C LEU A 426 -19.81 5.92 31.22
N GLN A 427 -19.82 6.83 32.20
CA GLN A 427 -19.83 8.26 31.94
C GLN A 427 -18.50 8.70 31.29
N GLN A 428 -18.59 9.70 30.44
CA GLN A 428 -17.46 10.29 29.74
C GLN A 428 -16.34 10.70 30.71
N GLY A 429 -15.14 10.10 30.55
CA GLY A 429 -13.98 10.41 31.39
C GLY A 429 -13.41 9.28 32.25
N ALA A 430 -14.15 8.17 32.46
CA ALA A 430 -13.62 7.03 33.19
C ALA A 430 -12.85 6.08 32.25
N ARG A 431 -11.53 6.23 32.16
CA ARG A 431 -10.65 5.23 31.54
C ARG A 431 -10.49 4.05 32.51
N THR A 432 -11.25 3.00 32.31
CA THR A 432 -10.96 1.73 32.95
C THR A 432 -10.28 0.78 31.97
N LYS A 433 -9.28 0.05 32.43
CA LYS A 433 -8.54 -1.01 31.71
C LYS A 433 -9.42 -2.24 31.36
N ARG A 434 -10.74 -2.15 31.53
CA ARG A 434 -11.69 -3.23 31.22
C ARG A 434 -12.53 -2.80 30.02
N GLY A 435 -12.62 -3.67 29.01
CA GLY A 435 -13.25 -3.39 27.74
C GLY A 435 -14.68 -2.91 27.84
N ILE A 436 -15.09 -2.14 26.84
CA ILE A 436 -16.46 -1.67 26.66
C ILE A 436 -17.35 -2.89 26.38
N VAL A 437 -18.28 -3.17 27.24
CA VAL A 437 -19.38 -4.12 26.97
C VAL A 437 -20.60 -3.30 26.61
N SER A 438 -21.02 -3.37 25.35
CA SER A 438 -22.28 -2.75 24.90
C SER A 438 -23.39 -3.80 24.79
N ARG A 439 -24.58 -3.47 25.25
CA ARG A 439 -25.79 -4.25 24.95
C ARG A 439 -26.23 -3.94 23.51
N ALA A 440 -26.29 -4.94 22.67
CA ALA A 440 -27.10 -4.92 21.47
C ALA A 440 -28.35 -5.76 21.71
N ASN A 441 -29.45 -5.14 22.04
CA ASN A 441 -30.77 -5.79 21.93
C ASN A 441 -31.20 -5.71 20.47
N SER A 442 -31.05 -6.78 19.74
CA SER A 442 -31.74 -6.95 18.46
C SER A 442 -33.12 -7.61 18.74
N SER A 443 -34.12 -6.82 19.02
CA SER A 443 -35.51 -7.21 18.84
C SER A 443 -36.16 -6.25 17.83
N ARG A 444 -36.35 -6.77 16.63
CA ARG A 444 -37.12 -6.42 15.43
C ARG A 444 -36.34 -5.79 14.31
#